data_83432c2a431f972b46cafcbec4a79700
#
_entry.id   83432c2a431f972b46cafcbec4a79700
#
_cell.length_a   1.000
_cell.length_b   1.000
_cell.length_c   1.000
_cell.angle_alpha   90.00
_cell.angle_beta   90.00
_cell.angle_gamma   90.00
#
_symmetry.space_group_name_H-M   'P 1'
#
loop_
_entity.id
_entity.type
_entity.pdbx_description
1 polymer ?
#
loop_
_entity_poly.entity_id
_entity_poly.type
_entity_poly.pdbx_seq_one_letter_code
_entity_poly.pdbx_strand_id
1 'polypeptide(L)'
;FINKGATATFGSVFEPYLELTPDQPLFFSRLIRSGFTFGEAGYAATRALSWQTVFVGDPLYRPFGKGPEKTRADLTKRNSPMLEWYHLLAVNQGLASGAPTKAAIEHLRQLTQTKNSAILQEKLGELLMTSGQGAAASVAYAAALKLSNSPKQKQRLAAEQALLQAK
;
A
#
# COMPACT_ATOMS: atom_id res chain seq x y z
N PHE A 1 -17.65 7.87 -16.53
CA PHE A 1 -16.27 7.85 -16.06
C PHE A 1 -15.29 8.06 -17.22
N ILE A 2 -15.37 7.29 -18.32
CA ILE A 2 -14.46 7.41 -19.47
C ILE A 2 -14.43 8.83 -20.02
N ASN A 3 -15.57 9.48 -20.22
CA ASN A 3 -15.66 10.88 -20.68
C ASN A 3 -15.03 11.91 -19.72
N LYS A 4 -14.68 11.49 -18.50
CA LYS A 4 -13.96 12.31 -17.50
C LYS A 4 -12.49 11.91 -17.35
N GLY A 5 -11.95 11.15 -18.29
CA GLY A 5 -10.54 10.79 -18.35
C GLY A 5 -10.17 9.47 -17.67
N ALA A 6 -11.12 8.64 -17.26
CA ALA A 6 -10.80 7.29 -16.78
C ALA A 6 -10.35 6.42 -17.97
N THR A 7 -9.19 5.77 -17.85
CA THR A 7 -8.62 4.91 -18.90
C THR A 7 -9.40 3.61 -19.03
N ALA A 8 -9.89 3.08 -17.92
CA ALA A 8 -10.67 1.85 -17.88
C ALA A 8 -11.63 1.88 -16.68
N THR A 9 -12.73 1.17 -16.79
CA THR A 9 -13.72 1.04 -15.71
C THR A 9 -14.46 -0.28 -15.85
N PHE A 10 -15.06 -0.74 -14.76
CA PHE A 10 -16.01 -1.84 -14.79
C PHE A 10 -17.17 -1.56 -13.85
N GLY A 11 -18.30 -2.19 -14.12
CA GLY A 11 -19.50 -2.03 -13.30
C GLY A 11 -20.64 -2.85 -13.86
N SER A 12 -21.70 -2.97 -13.09
CA SER A 12 -22.90 -3.66 -13.50
C SER A 12 -23.83 -2.72 -14.25
N VAL A 13 -24.48 -3.23 -15.29
CA VAL A 13 -25.46 -2.49 -16.09
C VAL A 13 -26.85 -2.46 -15.44
N PHE A 14 -27.06 -3.30 -14.44
CA PHE A 14 -28.25 -3.39 -13.60
C PHE A 14 -27.84 -3.80 -12.19
N GLU A 15 -28.75 -3.78 -11.21
CA GLU A 15 -28.44 -4.19 -9.84
C GLU A 15 -28.11 -5.70 -9.78
N PRO A 16 -26.86 -6.09 -9.47
CA PRO A 16 -26.45 -7.49 -9.47
C PRO A 16 -26.70 -8.14 -8.11
N TYR A 17 -26.75 -9.47 -8.08
CA TYR A 17 -26.51 -10.21 -6.83
C TYR A 17 -25.06 -10.05 -6.41
N LEU A 18 -24.82 -9.76 -5.13
CA LEU A 18 -23.46 -9.49 -4.60
C LEU A 18 -22.48 -10.65 -4.84
N GLU A 19 -22.96 -11.88 -4.76
CA GLU A 19 -22.16 -13.09 -4.97
C GLU A 19 -21.60 -13.23 -6.40
N LEU A 20 -22.26 -12.58 -7.36
CA LEU A 20 -21.91 -12.63 -8.79
C LEU A 20 -21.14 -11.38 -9.26
N THR A 21 -20.95 -10.40 -8.37
CA THR A 21 -20.10 -9.24 -8.67
C THR A 21 -18.63 -9.64 -8.71
N PRO A 22 -17.79 -8.95 -9.51
CA PRO A 22 -16.35 -9.18 -9.48
C PRO A 22 -15.77 -8.95 -8.09
N ASP A 23 -14.87 -9.83 -7.69
CA ASP A 23 -14.10 -9.70 -6.46
C ASP A 23 -13.10 -8.55 -6.59
N GLN A 24 -13.44 -7.38 -6.05
CA GLN A 24 -12.63 -6.16 -6.17
C GLN A 24 -11.21 -6.31 -5.56
N PRO A 25 -11.04 -6.85 -4.34
CA PRO A 25 -9.73 -7.15 -3.79
C PRO A 25 -8.88 -8.04 -4.71
N LEU A 26 -9.46 -9.08 -5.29
CA LEU A 26 -8.76 -9.96 -6.23
C LEU A 26 -8.39 -9.21 -7.52
N PHE A 27 -9.31 -8.43 -8.10
CA PHE A 27 -9.05 -7.60 -9.28
C PHE A 27 -7.82 -6.71 -9.07
N PHE A 28 -7.82 -5.90 -8.01
CA PHE A 28 -6.72 -4.98 -7.74
C PHE A 28 -5.43 -5.71 -7.36
N SER A 29 -5.51 -6.82 -6.64
CA SER A 29 -4.34 -7.65 -6.35
C SER A 29 -3.68 -8.17 -7.62
N ARG A 30 -4.47 -8.67 -8.57
CA ARG A 30 -3.95 -9.16 -9.87
C ARG A 30 -3.39 -8.03 -10.73
N LEU A 31 -4.11 -6.92 -10.81
CA LEU A 31 -3.67 -5.76 -11.60
C LEU A 31 -2.37 -5.15 -11.06
N ILE A 32 -2.29 -4.90 -9.75
CA ILE A 32 -1.20 -4.16 -9.11
C ILE A 32 -0.01 -5.06 -8.77
N ARG A 33 -0.26 -6.19 -8.10
CA ARG A 33 0.80 -7.05 -7.58
C ARG A 33 1.30 -8.07 -8.59
N SER A 34 0.38 -8.68 -9.33
CA SER A 34 0.74 -9.69 -10.34
C SER A 34 1.07 -9.06 -11.68
N GLY A 35 0.80 -7.77 -11.87
CA GLY A 35 1.05 -7.05 -13.11
C GLY A 35 0.19 -7.57 -14.27
N PHE A 36 -0.99 -8.07 -14.00
CA PHE A 36 -1.95 -8.48 -15.02
C PHE A 36 -2.42 -7.28 -15.84
N THR A 37 -2.86 -7.54 -17.06
CA THR A 37 -3.61 -6.57 -17.85
C THR A 37 -4.99 -6.34 -17.24
N PHE A 38 -5.67 -5.29 -17.66
CA PHE A 38 -7.02 -4.98 -17.21
C PHE A 38 -8.00 -6.14 -17.52
N GLY A 39 -7.90 -6.73 -18.72
CA GLY A 39 -8.70 -7.88 -19.11
C GLY A 39 -8.40 -9.13 -18.27
N GLU A 40 -7.12 -9.47 -18.09
CA GLU A 40 -6.70 -10.63 -17.28
C GLU A 40 -7.16 -10.48 -15.82
N ALA A 41 -7.00 -9.29 -15.23
CA ALA A 41 -7.47 -9.02 -13.87
C ALA A 41 -8.99 -9.09 -13.76
N GLY A 42 -9.71 -8.59 -14.78
CA GLY A 42 -11.17 -8.69 -14.88
C GLY A 42 -11.66 -10.13 -14.91
N TYR A 43 -11.09 -10.94 -15.79
CA TYR A 43 -11.45 -12.36 -15.86
C TYR A 43 -11.12 -13.13 -14.57
N ALA A 44 -9.97 -12.85 -13.95
CA ALA A 44 -9.58 -13.50 -12.70
C ALA A 44 -10.55 -13.17 -11.55
N ALA A 45 -11.11 -11.96 -11.55
CA ALA A 45 -12.00 -11.49 -10.49
C ALA A 45 -13.48 -11.83 -10.73
N THR A 46 -13.86 -12.20 -11.95
CA THR A 46 -15.26 -12.44 -12.32
C THR A 46 -15.63 -13.89 -12.05
N ARG A 47 -16.63 -14.08 -11.18
CA ARG A 47 -17.12 -15.43 -10.78
C ARG A 47 -18.11 -16.02 -11.78
N ALA A 48 -18.83 -15.17 -12.50
CA ALA A 48 -19.86 -15.58 -13.47
C ALA A 48 -19.66 -14.83 -14.77
N LEU A 49 -19.37 -15.56 -15.85
CA LEU A 49 -19.34 -15.03 -17.20
C LEU A 49 -20.78 -14.82 -17.71
N SER A 50 -20.92 -13.90 -18.68
CA SER A 50 -22.23 -13.56 -19.29
C SER A 50 -23.29 -13.09 -18.28
N TRP A 51 -22.85 -12.45 -17.20
CA TRP A 51 -23.71 -11.78 -16.23
C TRP A 51 -23.76 -10.28 -16.54
N GLN A 52 -24.18 -9.47 -15.58
CA GLN A 52 -24.45 -8.03 -15.78
C GLN A 52 -23.20 -7.14 -15.75
N THR A 53 -22.02 -7.69 -15.46
CA THR A 53 -20.79 -6.92 -15.37
C THR A 53 -20.19 -6.64 -16.74
N VAL A 54 -19.90 -5.37 -17.00
CA VAL A 54 -19.22 -4.90 -18.20
C VAL A 54 -17.89 -4.27 -17.84
N PHE A 55 -16.86 -4.64 -18.57
CA PHE A 55 -15.53 -4.03 -18.53
C PHE A 55 -15.36 -3.12 -19.74
N VAL A 56 -15.04 -1.86 -19.51
CA VAL A 56 -14.89 -0.84 -20.57
C VAL A 56 -13.49 -0.27 -20.51
N GLY A 57 -12.72 -0.42 -21.59
CA GLY A 57 -11.35 0.02 -21.72
C GLY A 57 -10.53 -0.95 -22.57
N ASP A 58 -9.24 -0.66 -22.78
CA ASP A 58 -8.33 -1.56 -23.47
C ASP A 58 -8.05 -2.79 -22.60
N PRO A 59 -8.42 -4.01 -23.04
CA PRO A 59 -8.15 -5.24 -22.29
C PRO A 59 -6.66 -5.50 -22.07
N LEU A 60 -5.79 -4.97 -22.93
CA LEU A 60 -4.33 -5.10 -22.84
C LEU A 60 -3.69 -4.01 -21.97
N TYR A 61 -4.48 -3.05 -21.47
CA TYR A 61 -3.99 -1.99 -20.59
C TYR A 61 -3.33 -2.58 -19.34
N ARG A 62 -2.04 -2.29 -19.16
CA ARG A 62 -1.18 -2.86 -18.11
C ARG A 62 -0.46 -1.76 -17.34
N PRO A 63 -1.14 -1.05 -16.44
CA PRO A 63 -0.58 0.13 -15.75
C PRO A 63 0.59 -0.20 -14.82
N PHE A 64 0.63 -1.41 -14.26
CA PHE A 64 1.61 -1.84 -13.26
C PHE A 64 2.57 -2.93 -13.76
N GLY A 65 2.71 -3.08 -15.07
CA GLY A 65 3.50 -4.16 -15.69
C GLY A 65 5.03 -4.05 -15.54
N LYS A 66 5.53 -2.99 -14.93
CA LYS A 66 7.00 -2.75 -14.81
C LYS A 66 7.69 -3.62 -13.76
N GLY A 67 6.95 -4.24 -12.87
CA GLY A 67 7.49 -4.96 -11.72
C GLY A 67 8.05 -4.03 -10.61
N PRO A 68 8.27 -4.56 -9.39
CA PRO A 68 8.62 -3.75 -8.23
C PRO A 68 9.96 -3.02 -8.38
N GLU A 69 11.01 -3.68 -8.90
CA GLU A 69 12.34 -3.07 -9.03
C GLU A 69 12.36 -1.89 -10.02
N LYS A 70 11.74 -2.05 -11.19
CA LYS A 70 11.62 -0.96 -12.17
C LYS A 70 10.76 0.18 -11.64
N THR A 71 9.70 -0.13 -10.90
CA THR A 71 8.86 0.87 -10.24
C THR A 71 9.66 1.66 -9.21
N ARG A 72 10.45 0.98 -8.36
CA ARG A 72 11.35 1.63 -7.40
C ARG A 72 12.34 2.56 -8.10
N ALA A 73 13.02 2.07 -9.13
CA ALA A 73 13.98 2.86 -9.89
C ALA A 73 13.35 4.12 -10.51
N ASP A 74 12.16 4.00 -11.08
CA ASP A 74 11.38 5.11 -11.65
C ASP A 74 11.00 6.15 -10.56
N LEU A 75 10.49 5.69 -9.42
CA LEU A 75 10.12 6.56 -8.30
C LEU A 75 11.33 7.29 -7.72
N THR A 76 12.46 6.59 -7.59
CA THR A 76 13.73 7.17 -7.14
C THR A 76 14.22 8.23 -8.12
N LYS A 77 14.26 7.90 -9.43
CA LYS A 77 14.72 8.81 -10.48
C LYS A 77 13.91 10.12 -10.53
N ARG A 78 12.60 10.05 -10.27
CA ARG A 78 11.69 11.20 -10.28
C ARG A 78 11.61 11.92 -8.93
N ASN A 79 12.34 11.46 -7.92
CA ASN A 79 12.19 11.92 -6.54
C ASN A 79 10.72 11.96 -6.09
N SER A 80 9.97 10.90 -6.40
CA SER A 80 8.52 10.85 -6.23
C SER A 80 8.15 10.74 -4.75
N PRO A 81 7.14 11.50 -4.27
CA PRO A 81 6.61 11.33 -2.92
C PRO A 81 5.99 9.94 -2.69
N MET A 82 5.69 9.19 -3.77
CA MET A 82 5.21 7.79 -3.65
C MET A 82 6.30 6.80 -3.25
N LEU A 83 7.57 7.19 -3.20
CA LEU A 83 8.68 6.31 -2.84
C LEU A 83 8.57 5.80 -1.39
N GLU A 84 8.08 6.63 -0.47
CA GLU A 84 7.84 6.21 0.92
C GLU A 84 6.79 5.09 1.01
N TRP A 85 5.72 5.18 0.22
CA TRP A 85 4.68 4.15 0.16
C TRP A 85 5.18 2.85 -0.47
N TYR A 86 6.08 2.96 -1.47
CA TYR A 86 6.76 1.78 -2.02
C TYR A 86 7.56 1.05 -0.93
N HIS A 87 8.36 1.78 -0.15
CA HIS A 87 9.14 1.19 0.93
C HIS A 87 8.26 0.59 2.04
N LEU A 88 7.19 1.26 2.42
CA LEU A 88 6.20 0.73 3.37
C LEU A 88 5.60 -0.58 2.86
N LEU A 89 5.19 -0.62 1.59
CA LEU A 89 4.64 -1.82 0.96
C LEU A 89 5.65 -2.97 0.98
N ALA A 90 6.90 -2.71 0.59
CA ALA A 90 7.97 -3.71 0.59
C ALA A 90 8.22 -4.30 1.97
N VAL A 91 8.27 -3.46 3.02
CA VAL A 91 8.39 -3.91 4.42
C VAL A 91 7.21 -4.78 4.82
N ASN A 92 5.98 -4.34 4.56
CA ASN A 92 4.79 -5.10 4.92
C ASN A 92 4.71 -6.45 4.17
N GLN A 93 5.09 -6.49 2.91
CA GLN A 93 5.14 -7.73 2.12
C GLN A 93 6.22 -8.69 2.64
N GLY A 94 7.40 -8.17 2.98
CA GLY A 94 8.46 -8.96 3.60
C GLY A 94 7.99 -9.62 4.90
N LEU A 95 7.39 -8.86 5.79
CA LEU A 95 6.83 -9.36 7.05
C LEU A 95 5.74 -10.41 6.82
N ALA A 96 4.82 -10.14 5.90
CA ALA A 96 3.76 -11.09 5.52
C ALA A 96 4.30 -12.40 4.90
N SER A 97 5.49 -12.34 4.30
CA SER A 97 6.19 -13.51 3.74
C SER A 97 7.10 -14.20 4.77
N GLY A 98 7.06 -13.80 6.04
CA GLY A 98 7.83 -14.43 7.12
C GLY A 98 9.22 -13.83 7.36
N ALA A 99 9.54 -12.68 6.78
CA ALA A 99 10.82 -12.02 7.08
C ALA A 99 10.90 -11.61 8.56
N PRO A 100 12.08 -11.76 9.21
CA PRO A 100 12.25 -11.39 10.61
C PRO A 100 11.99 -9.89 10.84
N THR A 101 11.25 -9.56 11.89
CA THR A 101 10.99 -8.16 12.29
C THR A 101 12.29 -7.36 12.46
N LYS A 102 13.35 -7.98 12.98
CA LYS A 102 14.67 -7.35 13.11
C LYS A 102 15.22 -6.87 11.77
N ALA A 103 15.10 -7.67 10.71
CA ALA A 103 15.55 -7.30 9.37
C ALA A 103 14.75 -6.12 8.80
N ALA A 104 13.45 -6.07 9.06
CA ALA A 104 12.58 -4.96 8.67
C ALA A 104 12.97 -3.65 9.40
N ILE A 105 13.27 -3.72 10.69
CA ILE A 105 13.75 -2.57 11.49
C ILE A 105 15.09 -2.06 10.92
N GLU A 106 16.05 -2.95 10.68
CA GLU A 106 17.36 -2.58 10.13
C GLU A 106 17.22 -1.96 8.75
N HIS A 107 16.39 -2.54 7.88
CA HIS A 107 16.09 -1.98 6.57
C HIS A 107 15.54 -0.54 6.67
N LEU A 108 14.53 -0.30 7.51
CA LEU A 108 13.97 1.04 7.71
C LEU A 108 15.00 2.03 8.25
N ARG A 109 15.89 1.61 9.17
CA ARG A 109 16.96 2.46 9.70
C ARG A 109 17.99 2.88 8.65
N GLN A 110 18.27 2.01 7.69
CA GLN A 110 19.23 2.26 6.60
C GLN A 110 18.65 3.13 5.49
N LEU A 111 17.34 3.17 5.33
CA LEU A 111 16.68 3.99 4.30
C LEU A 111 16.81 5.48 4.62
N THR A 112 17.40 6.24 3.70
CA THR A 112 17.50 7.70 3.82
C THR A 112 16.13 8.36 3.90
N GLN A 113 15.13 7.81 3.20
CA GLN A 113 13.75 8.27 3.17
C GLN A 113 13.09 8.22 4.55
N THR A 114 13.44 7.25 5.39
CA THR A 114 12.86 7.09 6.73
C THR A 114 13.03 8.35 7.58
N LYS A 115 14.16 9.04 7.46
CA LYS A 115 14.43 10.26 8.24
C LYS A 115 13.45 11.40 7.95
N ASN A 116 12.86 11.42 6.75
CA ASN A 116 12.01 12.50 6.27
C ASN A 116 10.56 12.06 6.02
N SER A 117 10.19 10.83 6.40
CA SER A 117 8.86 10.27 6.17
C SER A 117 8.16 9.96 7.49
N ALA A 118 7.04 10.65 7.74
CA ALA A 118 6.19 10.37 8.89
C ALA A 118 5.69 8.92 8.89
N ILE A 119 5.39 8.39 7.70
CA ILE A 119 4.83 7.05 7.51
C ILE A 119 5.87 5.97 7.83
N LEU A 120 7.10 6.14 7.35
CA LEU A 120 8.16 5.17 7.60
C LEU A 120 8.67 5.23 9.05
N GLN A 121 8.68 6.42 9.67
CA GLN A 121 8.97 6.58 11.09
C GLN A 121 7.88 5.94 11.96
N GLU A 122 6.62 6.08 11.61
CA GLU A 122 5.52 5.42 12.30
C GLU A 122 5.66 3.89 12.21
N LYS A 123 5.92 3.36 11.01
CA LYS A 123 6.16 1.91 10.83
C LYS A 123 7.36 1.41 11.62
N LEU A 124 8.43 2.19 11.66
CA LEU A 124 9.61 1.87 12.48
C LEU A 124 9.24 1.81 13.97
N GLY A 125 8.47 2.78 14.46
CA GLY A 125 7.97 2.81 15.83
C GLY A 125 7.13 1.58 16.18
N GLU A 126 6.20 1.20 15.30
CA GLU A 126 5.37 0.00 15.44
C GLU A 126 6.22 -1.28 15.60
N LEU A 127 7.22 -1.46 14.72
CA LEU A 127 8.08 -2.63 14.74
C LEU A 127 9.01 -2.68 15.96
N LEU A 128 9.50 -1.52 16.40
CA LEU A 128 10.29 -1.40 17.62
C LEU A 128 9.46 -1.72 18.86
N MET A 129 8.22 -1.26 18.89
CA MET A 129 7.26 -1.53 19.96
C MET A 129 6.99 -3.02 20.11
N THR A 130 6.65 -3.69 19.01
CA THR A 130 6.41 -5.15 18.97
C THR A 130 7.64 -5.98 19.31
N SER A 131 8.83 -5.40 19.13
CA SER A 131 10.12 -6.02 19.48
C SER A 131 10.60 -5.70 20.91
N GLY A 132 9.77 -5.07 21.75
CA GLY A 132 10.11 -4.73 23.13
C GLY A 132 11.08 -3.54 23.29
N GLN A 133 11.34 -2.78 22.23
CA GLN A 133 12.27 -1.64 22.21
C GLN A 133 11.52 -0.31 22.44
N GLY A 134 10.78 -0.19 23.55
CA GLY A 134 9.89 0.93 23.83
C GLY A 134 10.53 2.31 23.76
N ALA A 135 11.72 2.49 24.31
CA ALA A 135 12.43 3.77 24.27
C ALA A 135 12.76 4.20 22.83
N ALA A 136 13.21 3.27 21.99
CA ALA A 136 13.49 3.54 20.58
C ALA A 136 12.19 3.77 19.78
N ALA A 137 11.10 3.08 20.11
CA ALA A 137 9.78 3.29 19.52
C ALA A 137 9.27 4.70 19.80
N SER A 138 9.42 5.19 21.05
CA SER A 138 9.03 6.56 21.43
C SER A 138 9.75 7.61 20.59
N VAL A 139 11.04 7.44 20.33
CA VAL A 139 11.82 8.35 19.47
C VAL A 139 11.28 8.34 18.04
N ALA A 140 10.97 7.16 17.50
CA ALA A 140 10.45 7.04 16.13
C ALA A 140 9.05 7.67 16.01
N TYR A 141 8.17 7.46 16.97
CA TYR A 141 6.84 8.10 16.98
C TYR A 141 6.93 9.63 17.14
N ALA A 142 7.85 10.13 17.98
CA ALA A 142 8.08 11.57 18.11
C ALA A 142 8.56 12.18 16.77
N ALA A 143 9.45 11.49 16.05
CA ALA A 143 9.88 11.90 14.73
C ALA A 143 8.72 11.89 13.72
N ALA A 144 7.91 10.83 13.72
CA ALA A 144 6.71 10.74 12.88
C ALA A 144 5.73 11.88 13.16
N LEU A 145 5.46 12.18 14.44
CA LEU A 145 4.57 13.25 14.87
C LEU A 145 5.02 14.62 14.35
N LYS A 146 6.32 14.88 14.41
CA LYS A 146 6.93 16.13 13.91
C LYS A 146 6.82 16.27 12.40
N LEU A 147 6.96 15.16 11.67
CA LEU A 147 6.95 15.14 10.21
C LEU A 147 5.52 15.09 9.62
N SER A 148 4.55 14.61 10.37
CA SER A 148 3.19 14.42 9.88
C SER A 148 2.47 15.74 9.63
N ASN A 149 1.80 15.85 8.48
CA ASN A 149 0.87 16.92 8.15
C ASN A 149 -0.61 16.53 8.35
N SER A 150 -0.88 15.24 8.63
CA SER A 150 -2.23 14.72 8.79
C SER A 150 -2.72 14.83 10.25
N PRO A 151 -3.81 15.57 10.53
CA PRO A 151 -4.37 15.65 11.90
C PRO A 151 -4.75 14.28 12.47
N LYS A 152 -5.30 13.38 11.63
CA LYS A 152 -5.67 12.01 12.05
C LYS A 152 -4.43 11.18 12.42
N GLN A 153 -3.36 11.31 11.65
CA GLN A 153 -2.10 10.61 11.94
C GLN A 153 -1.48 11.16 13.23
N LYS A 154 -1.48 12.47 13.42
CA LYS A 154 -0.98 13.10 14.66
C LYS A 154 -1.75 12.60 15.90
N GLN A 155 -3.07 12.53 15.82
CA GLN A 155 -3.90 12.01 16.90
C GLN A 155 -3.55 10.56 17.26
N ARG A 156 -3.40 9.69 16.25
CA ARG A 156 -3.00 8.29 16.45
C ARG A 156 -1.61 8.17 17.06
N LEU A 157 -0.62 8.90 16.55
CA LEU A 157 0.75 8.89 17.06
C LEU A 157 0.86 9.40 18.49
N ALA A 158 0.07 10.42 18.85
CA ALA A 158 0.01 10.92 20.22
C ALA A 158 -0.57 9.88 21.19
N ALA A 159 -1.58 9.13 20.77
CA ALA A 159 -2.13 8.03 21.55
C ALA A 159 -1.12 6.91 21.78
N GLU A 160 -0.37 6.51 20.74
CA GLU A 160 0.70 5.51 20.85
C GLU A 160 1.82 5.95 21.80
N GLN A 161 2.22 7.22 21.74
CA GLN A 161 3.21 7.76 22.68
C GLN A 161 2.71 7.76 24.12
N ALA A 162 1.45 8.13 24.36
CA ALA A 162 0.88 8.11 25.71
C ALA A 162 0.87 6.69 26.30
N LEU A 163 0.56 5.67 25.50
CA LEU A 163 0.61 4.27 25.92
C LEU A 163 2.04 3.80 26.30
N LEU A 164 3.07 4.37 25.67
CA LEU A 164 4.46 4.07 26.02
C LEU A 164 4.93 4.72 27.32
N GLN A 165 4.38 5.87 27.66
CA GLN A 165 4.72 6.60 28.91
C GLN A 165 4.01 6.05 30.14
N ALA A 166 2.92 5.30 29.94
CA ALA A 166 2.11 4.70 31.00
C ALA A 166 2.62 3.31 31.45
N LYS A 167 3.63 2.77 30.80
CA LYS A 167 4.31 1.48 31.12
C LYS A 167 5.67 1.72 31.75
#